data_82f040e82236d07f829fa24a223022bb
#
_entry.id   82f040e82236d07f829fa24a223022bb
#
_cell.length_a   1.000
_cell.length_b   1.000
_cell.length_c   1.000
_cell.angle_alpha   90.00
_cell.angle_beta   90.00
_cell.angle_gamma   90.00
#
_symmetry.space_group_name_H-M   'P 1'
#
loop_
_entity.id
_entity.type
_entity.pdbx_description
1 polymer ?
#
loop_
_entity_poly.entity_id
_entity_poly.type
_entity_poly.pdbx_seq_one_letter_code
_entity_poly.pdbx_strand_id
1 'polypeptide(L)'
;MNDLKRPFSLDTYLADLAPLINLDCGTRTPAGVARVADIMTEKYEAIGWQVTRHQFAAECGPCLEATNAPGAEHYDVMLVGHMDTVFPEGTAAKRPLKVEGNQAFGPGVSDMKSGLLSTWYALKELDPAVLARLKVLVCCNCDEEIGSPWSKEWLVERARQSGCVLVAEAARPSGDLISARKGNAKYRITFHGKASHAGSALAQGISAITELAHWVLAINEQVNMETGTTMNVGVVQGGTGVNVVPDFAEAIVDLRFWRNEEAQAVHDRLTFMANNPFLAGCRVEVARQSFKPAMRPSGDTEALMALVEAAGREEGVPFTWLEAGGGSDANFTAAAGVPSLDGFGPMGGGFHSEAEFLLLDSIEPRIRLLKRVLGKLAK
;
A
#
# COMPACT_ATOMS: atom_id res chain seq x y z
N MET A 1 28.80 22.28 -6.76
CA MET A 1 29.20 21.02 -7.42
C MET A 1 29.95 20.00 -6.53
N ASN A 2 30.06 20.23 -5.20
CA ASN A 2 30.90 19.37 -4.32
C ASN A 2 30.12 18.59 -3.24
N ASP A 3 28.80 18.64 -3.21
CA ASP A 3 28.00 17.95 -2.16
C ASP A 3 27.64 16.47 -2.49
N LEU A 4 27.86 16.04 -3.74
CA LEU A 4 27.45 14.70 -4.21
C LEU A 4 28.36 13.55 -3.73
N LYS A 5 29.51 13.85 -3.06
CA LYS A 5 30.50 12.85 -2.62
C LYS A 5 30.72 12.82 -1.11
N ARG A 6 29.86 13.48 -0.31
CA ARG A 6 30.00 13.39 1.14
C ARG A 6 29.45 12.04 1.62
N PRO A 7 30.13 11.40 2.61
CA PRO A 7 29.58 10.21 3.26
C PRO A 7 28.21 10.52 3.85
N PHE A 8 27.34 9.51 3.97
CA PHE A 8 26.02 9.65 4.60
C PHE A 8 26.13 10.36 5.94
N SER A 9 25.24 11.30 6.20
CA SER A 9 25.13 12.02 7.46
C SER A 9 23.68 11.94 7.94
N LEU A 10 23.47 11.35 9.12
CA LEU A 10 22.15 11.25 9.73
C LEU A 10 21.56 12.63 9.98
N ASP A 11 22.35 13.61 10.45
CA ASP A 11 21.87 14.97 10.69
C ASP A 11 21.36 15.63 9.42
N THR A 12 22.11 15.45 8.30
CA THR A 12 21.66 15.96 6.98
C THR A 12 20.40 15.25 6.51
N TYR A 13 20.33 13.93 6.70
CA TYR A 13 19.13 13.16 6.37
C TYR A 13 17.91 13.63 7.17
N LEU A 14 18.05 13.84 8.49
CA LEU A 14 16.97 14.33 9.35
C LEU A 14 16.55 15.76 8.99
N ALA A 15 17.49 16.61 8.59
CA ALA A 15 17.18 17.95 8.10
C ALA A 15 16.39 17.91 6.78
N ASP A 16 16.69 16.97 5.89
CA ASP A 16 15.93 16.73 4.65
C ASP A 16 14.57 16.06 4.91
N LEU A 17 14.45 15.24 5.94
CA LEU A 17 13.23 14.52 6.31
C LEU A 17 12.21 15.45 7.00
N ALA A 18 12.68 16.37 7.83
CA ALA A 18 11.81 17.23 8.64
C ALA A 18 10.77 18.02 7.82
N PRO A 19 11.08 18.64 6.67
CA PRO A 19 10.08 19.29 5.83
C PRO A 19 8.98 18.34 5.34
N LEU A 20 9.29 17.08 5.07
CA LEU A 20 8.32 16.07 4.64
C LEU A 20 7.40 15.67 5.79
N ILE A 21 7.96 15.42 6.99
CA ILE A 21 7.18 14.97 8.15
C ILE A 21 6.27 16.08 8.69
N ASN A 22 6.74 17.32 8.65
CA ASN A 22 6.00 18.48 9.17
C ASN A 22 4.93 19.03 8.22
N LEU A 23 4.55 18.22 7.20
CA LEU A 23 3.46 18.51 6.27
C LEU A 23 2.29 17.54 6.51
N ASP A 24 1.08 18.11 6.59
CA ASP A 24 -0.15 17.33 6.49
C ASP A 24 -0.37 16.90 5.03
N CYS A 25 -0.25 15.65 4.73
CA CYS A 25 -0.39 15.08 3.38
C CYS A 25 -1.28 13.83 3.38
N GLY A 26 -2.33 13.80 4.21
CA GLY A 26 -3.34 12.77 4.09
C GLY A 26 -3.88 12.68 2.66
N THR A 27 -4.31 11.50 2.20
CA THR A 27 -4.82 11.31 0.82
C THR A 27 -5.90 12.34 0.46
N ARG A 28 -6.70 12.77 1.45
CA ARG A 28 -7.75 13.77 1.29
C ARG A 28 -7.29 15.23 1.52
N THR A 29 -5.97 15.44 1.57
CA THR A 29 -5.33 16.75 1.68
C THR A 29 -4.44 16.98 0.43
N PRO A 30 -5.04 17.15 -0.77
CA PRO A 30 -4.30 17.17 -2.04
C PRO A 30 -3.23 18.27 -2.09
N ALA A 31 -3.47 19.40 -1.45
CA ALA A 31 -2.48 20.49 -1.35
C ALA A 31 -1.21 20.07 -0.59
N GLY A 32 -1.36 19.26 0.46
CA GLY A 32 -0.23 18.72 1.22
C GLY A 32 0.56 17.69 0.43
N VAL A 33 -0.12 16.78 -0.26
CA VAL A 33 0.52 15.81 -1.18
C VAL A 33 1.27 16.54 -2.30
N ALA A 34 0.69 17.62 -2.85
CA ALA A 34 1.35 18.47 -3.84
C ALA A 34 2.65 19.09 -3.29
N ARG A 35 2.67 19.52 -2.02
CA ARG A 35 3.89 20.05 -1.38
C ARG A 35 4.97 18.97 -1.21
N VAL A 36 4.59 17.73 -0.88
CA VAL A 36 5.54 16.60 -0.88
C VAL A 36 6.09 16.38 -2.28
N ALA A 37 5.23 16.40 -3.30
CA ALA A 37 5.65 16.30 -4.70
C ALA A 37 6.58 17.44 -5.12
N ASP A 38 6.37 18.68 -4.64
CA ASP A 38 7.27 19.83 -4.88
C ASP A 38 8.69 19.53 -4.35
N ILE A 39 8.78 19.12 -3.09
CA ILE A 39 10.07 18.79 -2.43
C ILE A 39 10.78 17.66 -3.18
N MET A 40 10.07 16.60 -3.53
CA MET A 40 10.67 15.47 -4.24
C MET A 40 11.05 15.84 -5.68
N THR A 41 10.29 16.70 -6.36
CA THR A 41 10.64 17.22 -7.68
C THR A 41 11.99 17.95 -7.61
N GLU A 42 12.14 18.94 -6.71
CA GLU A 42 13.39 19.67 -6.52
C GLU A 42 14.58 18.74 -6.26
N LYS A 43 14.37 17.69 -5.45
CA LYS A 43 15.42 16.71 -5.15
C LYS A 43 15.84 15.91 -6.37
N TYR A 44 14.91 15.41 -7.19
CA TYR A 44 15.24 14.65 -8.41
C TYR A 44 15.84 15.54 -9.51
N GLU A 45 15.32 16.76 -9.71
CA GLU A 45 15.90 17.72 -10.66
C GLU A 45 17.31 18.15 -10.27
N ALA A 46 17.60 18.29 -8.95
CA ALA A 46 18.94 18.61 -8.45
C ALA A 46 20.02 17.56 -8.78
N ILE A 47 19.61 16.31 -9.01
CA ILE A 47 20.51 15.24 -9.49
C ILE A 47 20.45 15.03 -11.00
N GLY A 48 19.78 15.94 -11.73
CA GLY A 48 19.73 15.95 -13.20
C GLY A 48 18.71 15.02 -13.83
N TRP A 49 17.73 14.55 -13.06
CA TRP A 49 16.66 13.66 -13.55
C TRP A 49 15.52 14.46 -14.14
N GLN A 50 14.87 13.90 -15.17
CA GLN A 50 13.61 14.44 -15.67
C GLN A 50 12.47 14.05 -14.72
N VAL A 51 11.65 15.05 -14.38
CA VAL A 51 10.47 14.86 -13.53
C VAL A 51 9.21 15.22 -14.31
N THR A 52 8.18 14.37 -14.19
CA THR A 52 6.85 14.59 -14.75
C THR A 52 5.81 14.43 -13.63
N ARG A 53 4.79 15.27 -13.62
CA ARG A 53 3.66 15.17 -12.69
C ARG A 53 2.41 14.76 -13.44
N HIS A 54 1.67 13.84 -12.83
CA HIS A 54 0.41 13.33 -13.34
C HIS A 54 -0.73 13.69 -12.39
N GLN A 55 -1.79 14.29 -12.90
CA GLN A 55 -3.01 14.61 -12.14
C GLN A 55 -4.14 13.72 -12.65
N PHE A 56 -4.55 12.73 -11.85
CA PHE A 56 -5.56 11.76 -12.26
C PHE A 56 -6.99 12.15 -11.85
N ALA A 57 -7.13 12.93 -10.76
CA ALA A 57 -8.41 13.44 -10.30
C ALA A 57 -8.22 14.80 -9.61
N ALA A 58 -9.28 15.61 -9.56
CA ALA A 58 -9.22 16.94 -8.92
C ALA A 58 -9.12 16.83 -7.38
N GLU A 59 -9.66 15.77 -6.82
CA GLU A 59 -9.70 15.50 -5.39
C GLU A 59 -8.45 14.85 -4.80
N CYS A 60 -7.47 14.43 -5.63
CA CYS A 60 -6.19 13.89 -5.17
C CYS A 60 -5.03 14.84 -5.46
N GLY A 61 -3.90 14.63 -4.79
CA GLY A 61 -2.64 15.30 -5.14
C GLY A 61 -2.06 14.75 -6.45
N PRO A 62 -1.00 15.38 -6.99
CA PRO A 62 -0.31 14.85 -8.16
C PRO A 62 0.50 13.59 -7.81
N CYS A 63 0.60 12.66 -8.75
CA CYS A 63 1.64 11.63 -8.75
C CYS A 63 2.92 12.19 -9.40
N LEU A 64 4.07 11.66 -9.01
CA LEU A 64 5.37 12.06 -9.51
C LEU A 64 6.06 10.90 -10.21
N GLU A 65 6.61 11.17 -11.39
CA GLU A 65 7.45 10.28 -12.15
C GLU A 65 8.83 10.93 -12.33
N ALA A 66 9.92 10.24 -11.97
CA ALA A 66 11.28 10.73 -12.18
C ALA A 66 12.14 9.66 -12.86
N THR A 67 13.00 10.06 -13.80
CA THR A 67 13.86 9.12 -14.52
C THR A 67 15.20 9.74 -14.94
N ASN A 68 16.25 8.91 -14.95
CA ASN A 68 17.55 9.24 -15.56
C ASN A 68 17.60 8.90 -17.07
N ALA A 69 16.56 8.27 -17.61
CA ALA A 69 16.52 7.82 -19.02
C ALA A 69 15.25 8.35 -19.72
N PRO A 70 15.15 9.67 -19.96
CA PRO A 70 13.99 10.27 -20.61
C PRO A 70 13.71 9.64 -21.98
N GLY A 71 12.44 9.31 -22.25
CA GLY A 71 12.03 8.70 -23.51
C GLY A 71 12.38 7.23 -23.68
N ALA A 72 12.86 6.55 -22.64
CA ALA A 72 13.07 5.11 -22.69
C ALA A 72 11.74 4.37 -22.82
N GLU A 73 11.68 3.39 -23.73
CA GLU A 73 10.52 2.50 -23.88
C GLU A 73 10.50 1.41 -22.80
N HIS A 74 11.67 1.12 -22.20
CA HIS A 74 11.82 0.12 -21.16
C HIS A 74 12.86 0.57 -20.12
N TYR A 75 12.57 0.29 -18.84
CA TYR A 75 13.42 0.55 -17.69
C TYR A 75 13.93 -0.75 -17.08
N ASP A 76 15.14 -0.74 -16.54
CA ASP A 76 15.70 -1.91 -15.86
C ASP A 76 15.03 -2.14 -14.51
N VAL A 77 14.68 -1.05 -13.82
CA VAL A 77 14.01 -1.08 -12.51
C VAL A 77 13.05 0.10 -12.34
N MET A 78 11.90 -0.19 -11.74
CA MET A 78 10.97 0.81 -11.23
C MET A 78 11.03 0.83 -9.70
N LEU A 79 11.24 2.00 -9.12
CA LEU A 79 11.17 2.24 -7.68
C LEU A 79 9.84 2.91 -7.36
N VAL A 80 9.10 2.37 -6.40
CA VAL A 80 7.74 2.83 -6.08
C VAL A 80 7.67 3.29 -4.64
N GLY A 81 6.95 4.37 -4.41
CA GLY A 81 6.54 4.83 -3.10
C GLY A 81 5.32 5.71 -3.16
N HIS A 82 4.72 6.05 -2.00
CA HIS A 82 3.58 6.94 -1.93
C HIS A 82 3.90 8.20 -1.13
N MET A 83 3.21 9.29 -1.46
CA MET A 83 3.40 10.61 -0.87
C MET A 83 2.30 10.97 0.14
N ASP A 84 1.19 10.24 0.11
CA ASP A 84 0.08 10.43 1.03
C ASP A 84 0.30 9.70 2.37
N THR A 85 -0.57 9.97 3.33
CA THR A 85 -0.65 9.31 4.64
C THR A 85 -2.10 9.13 5.05
N VAL A 86 -2.35 8.26 6.06
CA VAL A 86 -3.70 8.10 6.67
C VAL A 86 -4.11 9.28 7.55
N PHE A 87 -3.19 10.18 7.90
CA PHE A 87 -3.42 11.18 8.95
C PHE A 87 -4.22 12.37 8.45
N PRO A 88 -5.20 12.85 9.25
CA PRO A 88 -5.99 14.02 8.91
C PRO A 88 -5.17 15.32 9.03
N GLU A 89 -5.67 16.37 8.39
CA GLU A 89 -5.11 17.72 8.48
C GLU A 89 -5.01 18.20 9.94
N GLY A 90 -3.92 18.92 10.26
CA GLY A 90 -3.58 19.39 11.61
C GLY A 90 -2.77 18.38 12.43
N THR A 91 -2.51 17.17 11.91
CA THR A 91 -1.71 16.17 12.63
C THR A 91 -0.24 16.55 12.71
N ALA A 92 0.35 17.05 11.63
CA ALA A 92 1.77 17.44 11.59
C ALA A 92 2.09 18.57 12.57
N ALA A 93 1.17 19.54 12.75
CA ALA A 93 1.33 20.61 13.73
C ALA A 93 1.29 20.11 15.18
N LYS A 94 0.52 19.06 15.47
CA LYS A 94 0.42 18.44 16.81
C LYS A 94 1.57 17.45 17.09
N ARG A 95 2.09 16.82 16.05
CA ARG A 95 3.10 15.76 16.11
C ARG A 95 4.22 16.02 15.09
N PRO A 96 4.94 17.17 15.18
CA PRO A 96 6.07 17.44 14.30
C PRO A 96 7.16 16.36 14.48
N LEU A 97 8.08 16.29 13.51
CA LEU A 97 9.24 15.39 13.63
C LEU A 97 9.92 15.55 15.00
N LYS A 98 10.02 14.46 15.72
CA LYS A 98 10.69 14.38 17.02
C LYS A 98 11.66 13.21 17.01
N VAL A 99 12.88 13.44 17.52
CA VAL A 99 13.91 12.41 17.67
C VAL A 99 14.09 12.10 19.16
N GLU A 100 14.03 10.81 19.54
CA GLU A 100 14.27 10.31 20.88
C GLU A 100 15.17 9.06 20.81
N GLY A 101 16.41 9.19 21.24
CA GLY A 101 17.39 8.10 21.15
C GLY A 101 17.60 7.64 19.72
N ASN A 102 17.36 6.36 19.45
CA ASN A 102 17.47 5.76 18.11
C ASN A 102 16.15 5.80 17.30
N GLN A 103 15.17 6.59 17.71
CA GLN A 103 13.87 6.65 17.06
C GLN A 103 13.51 8.07 16.63
N ALA A 104 12.88 8.18 15.46
CA ALA A 104 12.19 9.39 15.04
C ALA A 104 10.68 9.11 14.96
N PHE A 105 9.88 10.08 15.36
CA PHE A 105 8.42 10.04 15.43
C PHE A 105 7.84 11.17 14.58
N GLY A 106 6.67 10.95 14.03
CA GLY A 106 5.91 11.93 13.26
C GLY A 106 5.02 11.27 12.21
N PRO A 107 4.02 11.97 11.63
CA PRO A 107 3.07 11.38 10.69
C PRO A 107 3.75 11.00 9.36
N GLY A 108 3.68 9.71 9.01
CA GLY A 108 4.32 9.17 7.81
C GLY A 108 5.84 9.08 7.91
N VAL A 109 6.42 9.12 9.13
CA VAL A 109 7.88 9.06 9.32
C VAL A 109 8.44 7.73 8.81
N SER A 110 7.65 6.67 8.91
CA SER A 110 7.98 5.33 8.44
C SER A 110 7.12 4.92 7.24
N ASP A 111 5.87 5.31 7.23
CA ASP A 111 4.88 5.01 6.19
C ASP A 111 4.49 6.27 5.40
N MET A 112 5.17 6.60 4.24
CA MET A 112 6.46 6.01 3.90
C MET A 112 7.48 7.09 3.48
N LYS A 113 7.40 8.30 4.09
CA LYS A 113 8.25 9.46 3.70
C LYS A 113 9.75 9.19 3.83
N SER A 114 10.17 8.40 4.83
CA SER A 114 11.58 7.97 4.94
C SER A 114 11.98 7.03 3.80
N GLY A 115 11.06 6.21 3.30
CA GLY A 115 11.28 5.37 2.13
C GLY A 115 11.52 6.20 0.87
N LEU A 116 10.69 7.22 0.63
CA LEU A 116 10.86 8.17 -0.48
C LEU A 116 12.24 8.84 -0.43
N LEU A 117 12.59 9.37 0.75
CA LEU A 117 13.86 10.07 0.94
C LEU A 117 15.06 9.13 0.82
N SER A 118 15.00 7.92 1.39
CA SER A 118 16.08 6.93 1.29
C SER A 118 16.29 6.45 -0.13
N THR A 119 15.23 6.32 -0.92
CA THR A 119 15.30 6.03 -2.36
C THR A 119 16.09 7.13 -3.09
N TRP A 120 15.76 8.39 -2.84
CA TRP A 120 16.48 9.51 -3.43
C TRP A 120 17.96 9.52 -3.00
N TYR A 121 18.27 9.27 -1.71
CA TYR A 121 19.66 9.18 -1.24
C TYR A 121 20.43 8.06 -1.94
N ALA A 122 19.83 6.89 -2.11
CA ALA A 122 20.45 5.77 -2.81
C ALA A 122 20.79 6.15 -4.26
N LEU A 123 19.90 6.85 -4.97
CA LEU A 123 20.11 7.28 -6.35
C LEU A 123 21.12 8.43 -6.46
N LYS A 124 21.06 9.40 -5.55
CA LYS A 124 22.03 10.51 -5.48
C LYS A 124 23.45 10.03 -5.26
N GLU A 125 23.63 8.99 -4.45
CA GLU A 125 24.94 8.46 -4.08
C GLU A 125 25.39 7.28 -4.95
N LEU A 126 24.59 6.86 -5.93
CA LEU A 126 24.95 5.76 -6.82
C LEU A 126 26.13 6.19 -7.72
N ASP A 127 27.05 5.26 -7.96
CA ASP A 127 28.19 5.50 -8.84
C ASP A 127 27.69 5.94 -10.24
N PRO A 128 28.17 7.07 -10.78
CA PRO A 128 27.80 7.52 -12.12
C PRO A 128 28.02 6.48 -13.21
N ALA A 129 29.05 5.61 -13.06
CA ALA A 129 29.30 4.51 -14.00
C ALA A 129 28.21 3.43 -13.94
N VAL A 130 27.56 3.24 -12.79
CA VAL A 130 26.39 2.36 -12.63
C VAL A 130 25.17 3.02 -13.26
N LEU A 131 24.90 4.30 -12.93
CA LEU A 131 23.80 5.06 -13.51
C LEU A 131 23.84 5.16 -15.03
N ALA A 132 25.04 5.21 -15.62
CA ALA A 132 25.20 5.25 -17.08
C ALA A 132 24.73 3.96 -17.77
N ARG A 133 24.61 2.85 -17.03
CA ARG A 133 24.21 1.54 -17.55
C ARG A 133 22.86 1.06 -17.02
N LEU A 134 22.18 1.87 -16.19
CA LEU A 134 20.93 1.51 -15.54
C LEU A 134 19.85 2.55 -15.87
N LYS A 135 18.78 2.12 -16.49
CA LYS A 135 17.60 2.94 -16.71
C LYS A 135 16.66 2.78 -15.55
N VAL A 136 16.49 3.81 -14.75
CA VAL A 136 15.67 3.82 -13.55
C VAL A 136 14.44 4.68 -13.77
N LEU A 137 13.30 4.16 -13.35
CA LEU A 137 12.05 4.88 -13.22
C LEU A 137 11.67 4.96 -11.75
N VAL A 138 11.31 6.13 -11.24
CA VAL A 138 10.73 6.33 -9.92
C VAL A 138 9.29 6.78 -10.09
N CYS A 139 8.37 6.11 -9.42
CA CYS A 139 6.95 6.46 -9.38
C CYS A 139 6.51 6.68 -7.94
N CYS A 140 6.07 7.90 -7.61
CA CYS A 140 5.50 8.22 -6.32
C CYS A 140 4.02 8.58 -6.51
N ASN A 141 3.12 7.78 -5.97
CA ASN A 141 1.69 8.03 -6.07
C ASN A 141 1.14 8.87 -4.91
N CYS A 142 -0.15 9.19 -4.98
CA CYS A 142 -0.82 10.15 -4.10
C CYS A 142 -1.98 9.54 -3.30
N ASP A 143 -2.24 8.22 -3.45
CA ASP A 143 -3.49 7.60 -3.02
C ASP A 143 -3.34 6.13 -2.56
N GLU A 144 -2.13 5.72 -2.16
CA GLU A 144 -1.87 4.34 -1.70
C GLU A 144 -2.73 3.99 -0.49
N GLU A 145 -2.85 4.91 0.47
CA GLU A 145 -3.51 4.72 1.76
C GLU A 145 -5.03 4.42 1.66
N ILE A 146 -5.60 4.69 0.50
CA ILE A 146 -6.99 4.34 0.19
C ILE A 146 -7.12 3.25 -0.88
N GLY A 147 -6.00 2.61 -1.27
CA GLY A 147 -5.93 1.50 -2.21
C GLY A 147 -5.72 1.90 -3.66
N SER A 148 -5.09 3.03 -3.91
CA SER A 148 -4.64 3.54 -5.22
C SER A 148 -5.76 3.62 -6.27
N PRO A 149 -6.96 4.14 -5.95
CA PRO A 149 -8.09 4.12 -6.87
C PRO A 149 -7.83 4.90 -8.17
N TRP A 150 -6.96 5.92 -8.12
CA TRP A 150 -6.67 6.77 -9.27
C TRP A 150 -5.33 6.45 -9.95
N SER A 151 -4.33 6.00 -9.19
CA SER A 151 -2.96 5.81 -9.69
C SER A 151 -2.63 4.37 -10.13
N LYS A 152 -3.39 3.35 -9.71
CA LYS A 152 -3.04 1.93 -9.94
C LYS A 152 -2.85 1.56 -11.40
N GLU A 153 -3.69 2.05 -12.33
CA GLU A 153 -3.55 1.76 -13.74
C GLU A 153 -2.25 2.34 -14.31
N TRP A 154 -1.88 3.56 -13.91
CA TRP A 154 -0.62 4.17 -14.26
C TRP A 154 0.57 3.38 -13.70
N LEU A 155 0.53 2.99 -12.41
CA LEU A 155 1.58 2.16 -11.81
C LEU A 155 1.76 0.83 -12.54
N VAL A 156 0.66 0.16 -12.89
CA VAL A 156 0.68 -1.09 -13.64
C VAL A 156 1.27 -0.91 -15.04
N GLU A 157 0.89 0.18 -15.74
CA GLU A 157 1.45 0.49 -17.06
C GLU A 157 2.98 0.69 -16.99
N ARG A 158 3.45 1.49 -16.04
CA ARG A 158 4.88 1.75 -15.82
C ARG A 158 5.63 0.50 -15.36
N ALA A 159 5.02 -0.33 -14.52
CA ALA A 159 5.63 -1.60 -14.12
C ALA A 159 5.86 -2.53 -15.33
N ARG A 160 4.88 -2.65 -16.25
CA ARG A 160 5.05 -3.45 -17.49
C ARG A 160 6.16 -2.96 -18.41
N GLN A 161 6.55 -1.69 -18.29
CA GLN A 161 7.69 -1.10 -18.98
C GLN A 161 9.02 -1.31 -18.22
N SER A 162 9.01 -2.06 -17.12
CA SER A 162 10.17 -2.23 -16.23
C SER A 162 10.53 -3.70 -16.02
N GLY A 163 11.80 -3.98 -15.90
CA GLY A 163 12.31 -5.34 -15.67
C GLY A 163 11.97 -5.89 -14.29
N CYS A 164 11.91 -5.02 -13.28
CA CYS A 164 11.46 -5.34 -11.92
C CYS A 164 10.96 -4.11 -11.18
N VAL A 165 10.28 -4.33 -10.06
CA VAL A 165 9.75 -3.27 -9.18
C VAL A 165 10.23 -3.49 -7.76
N LEU A 166 10.76 -2.42 -7.14
CA LEU A 166 11.14 -2.39 -5.74
C LEU A 166 10.32 -1.29 -5.03
N VAL A 167 9.54 -1.67 -4.03
CA VAL A 167 8.68 -0.75 -3.31
C VAL A 167 9.34 -0.33 -2.00
N ALA A 168 9.39 0.97 -1.77
CA ALA A 168 10.12 1.56 -0.65
C ALA A 168 9.28 1.70 0.62
N GLU A 169 8.28 0.81 0.82
CA GLU A 169 7.58 0.68 2.09
C GLU A 169 8.54 0.37 3.23
N ALA A 170 8.13 0.70 4.44
CA ALA A 170 8.95 0.45 5.62
C ALA A 170 9.28 -1.04 5.78
N ALA A 171 10.55 -1.34 6.02
CA ALA A 171 10.93 -2.63 6.55
C ALA A 171 10.39 -2.82 7.97
N ARG A 172 10.15 -4.07 8.35
CA ARG A 172 9.72 -4.38 9.71
C ARG A 172 10.86 -4.10 10.71
N PRO A 173 10.58 -3.89 12.00
CA PRO A 173 11.63 -3.66 13.01
C PRO A 173 12.69 -4.77 13.09
N SER A 174 12.35 -5.99 12.65
CA SER A 174 13.27 -7.13 12.50
C SER A 174 14.26 -6.97 11.33
N GLY A 175 14.03 -6.02 10.44
CA GLY A 175 14.84 -5.81 9.24
C GLY A 175 14.40 -6.60 8.02
N ASP A 176 13.32 -7.36 8.11
CA ASP A 176 12.87 -8.23 7.03
C ASP A 176 12.32 -7.45 5.84
N LEU A 177 12.62 -7.94 4.62
CA LEU A 177 12.01 -7.52 3.37
C LEU A 177 10.74 -8.34 3.11
N ILE A 178 9.89 -7.87 2.22
CA ILE A 178 8.60 -8.49 1.95
C ILE A 178 8.60 -9.12 0.56
N SER A 179 8.38 -10.44 0.50
CA SER A 179 8.29 -11.20 -0.74
C SER A 179 6.86 -11.52 -1.15
N ALA A 180 5.90 -11.51 -0.20
CA ALA A 180 4.51 -11.79 -0.46
C ALA A 180 3.59 -10.89 0.39
N ARG A 181 2.44 -10.52 -0.15
CA ARG A 181 1.41 -9.76 0.54
C ARG A 181 0.04 -10.37 0.25
N LYS A 182 -0.82 -10.44 1.30
CA LYS A 182 -2.22 -10.77 1.06
C LYS A 182 -2.87 -9.75 0.15
N GLY A 183 -3.74 -10.25 -0.73
CA GLY A 183 -4.74 -9.42 -1.37
C GLY A 183 -5.88 -9.11 -0.41
N ASN A 184 -6.67 -8.10 -0.74
CA ASN A 184 -7.88 -7.77 -0.02
C ASN A 184 -9.03 -7.38 -0.96
N ALA A 185 -10.24 -7.60 -0.49
CA ALA A 185 -11.44 -7.06 -1.11
C ALA A 185 -12.42 -6.58 -0.04
N LYS A 186 -13.12 -5.49 -0.33
CA LYS A 186 -14.21 -4.99 0.51
C LYS A 186 -15.52 -5.22 -0.21
N TYR A 187 -16.48 -5.79 0.51
CA TYR A 187 -17.82 -5.97 0.02
C TYR A 187 -18.81 -5.17 0.85
N ARG A 188 -19.79 -4.56 0.16
CA ARG A 188 -21.03 -4.07 0.74
C ARG A 188 -22.11 -5.07 0.37
N ILE A 189 -22.85 -5.57 1.37
CA ILE A 189 -23.96 -6.51 1.19
C ILE A 189 -25.19 -5.83 1.75
N THR A 190 -26.19 -5.64 0.90
CA THR A 190 -27.44 -4.94 1.25
C THR A 190 -28.60 -5.92 1.21
N PHE A 191 -29.42 -5.92 2.26
CA PHE A 191 -30.55 -6.81 2.46
C PHE A 191 -31.84 -6.01 2.43
N HIS A 192 -32.76 -6.41 1.56
CA HIS A 192 -34.07 -5.80 1.39
C HIS A 192 -35.18 -6.82 1.77
N GLY A 193 -35.89 -6.53 2.83
CA GLY A 193 -37.02 -7.30 3.32
C GLY A 193 -38.32 -6.59 3.06
N LYS A 194 -39.27 -6.76 4.01
CA LYS A 194 -40.60 -6.13 3.99
C LYS A 194 -40.99 -5.72 5.39
N ALA A 195 -41.24 -4.42 5.59
CA ALA A 195 -41.71 -3.91 6.86
C ALA A 195 -43.12 -4.38 7.19
N SER A 196 -43.36 -4.63 8.46
CA SER A 196 -44.69 -4.87 9.04
C SER A 196 -44.68 -4.59 10.55
N HIS A 197 -45.88 -4.50 11.16
CA HIS A 197 -45.97 -4.31 12.60
C HIS A 197 -45.64 -5.62 13.33
N ALA A 198 -44.62 -5.62 14.17
CA ALA A 198 -44.10 -6.83 14.81
C ALA A 198 -45.11 -7.55 15.71
N GLY A 199 -46.04 -6.82 16.33
CA GLY A 199 -47.06 -7.41 17.22
C GLY A 199 -48.31 -7.89 16.51
N SER A 200 -48.79 -7.19 15.46
CA SER A 200 -50.10 -7.50 14.82
C SER A 200 -49.97 -8.13 13.43
N ALA A 201 -48.84 -8.02 12.78
CA ALA A 201 -48.66 -8.45 11.38
C ALA A 201 -47.28 -9.08 11.13
N LEU A 202 -46.65 -9.72 12.13
CA LEU A 202 -45.31 -10.29 12.04
C LEU A 202 -45.14 -11.22 10.83
N ALA A 203 -46.13 -12.10 10.58
CA ALA A 203 -46.10 -13.06 9.48
C ALA A 203 -46.18 -12.41 8.06
N GLN A 204 -46.51 -11.13 7.96
CA GLN A 204 -46.58 -10.40 6.69
C GLN A 204 -45.26 -9.69 6.36
N GLY A 205 -44.34 -9.61 7.34
CA GLY A 205 -43.03 -9.01 7.19
C GLY A 205 -41.96 -10.01 6.72
N ILE A 206 -40.85 -9.47 6.21
CA ILE A 206 -39.65 -10.23 5.87
C ILE A 206 -38.49 -9.48 6.51
N SER A 207 -37.84 -10.10 7.50
CA SER A 207 -36.81 -9.43 8.28
C SER A 207 -35.44 -9.42 7.55
N ALA A 208 -35.02 -8.27 7.11
CA ALA A 208 -33.67 -8.07 6.53
C ALA A 208 -32.54 -8.33 7.56
N ILE A 209 -32.78 -8.05 8.85
CA ILE A 209 -31.81 -8.36 9.92
C ILE A 209 -31.71 -9.87 10.14
N THR A 210 -32.79 -10.64 10.02
CA THR A 210 -32.71 -12.10 10.12
C THR A 210 -31.93 -12.69 8.95
N GLU A 211 -32.16 -12.22 7.73
CA GLU A 211 -31.36 -12.60 6.57
C GLU A 211 -29.86 -12.26 6.78
N LEU A 212 -29.54 -11.04 7.21
CA LEU A 212 -28.16 -10.64 7.55
C LEU A 212 -27.54 -11.56 8.61
N ALA A 213 -28.27 -11.98 9.63
CA ALA A 213 -27.77 -12.89 10.67
C ALA A 213 -27.36 -14.25 10.08
N HIS A 214 -28.15 -14.82 9.17
CA HIS A 214 -27.77 -16.03 8.42
C HIS A 214 -26.51 -15.81 7.58
N TRP A 215 -26.40 -14.67 6.94
CA TRP A 215 -25.21 -14.32 6.16
C TRP A 215 -23.96 -14.19 7.01
N VAL A 216 -24.02 -13.58 8.20
CA VAL A 216 -22.88 -13.49 9.12
C VAL A 216 -22.36 -14.88 9.48
N LEU A 217 -23.28 -15.83 9.80
CA LEU A 217 -22.89 -17.20 10.12
C LEU A 217 -22.26 -17.90 8.91
N ALA A 218 -22.90 -17.81 7.74
CA ALA A 218 -22.39 -18.43 6.51
C ALA A 218 -21.06 -17.84 6.03
N ILE A 219 -20.80 -16.54 6.27
CA ILE A 219 -19.51 -15.90 5.99
C ILE A 219 -18.43 -16.43 6.94
N ASN A 220 -18.72 -16.58 8.23
CA ASN A 220 -17.77 -17.12 9.20
C ASN A 220 -17.36 -18.56 8.90
N GLU A 221 -18.26 -19.37 8.34
CA GLU A 221 -17.94 -20.73 7.89
C GLU A 221 -16.97 -20.79 6.71
N GLN A 222 -16.79 -19.69 5.96
CA GLN A 222 -15.87 -19.61 4.83
C GLN A 222 -14.45 -19.20 5.24
N VAL A 223 -14.23 -18.85 6.51
CA VAL A 223 -12.89 -18.53 7.02
C VAL A 223 -12.05 -19.80 7.04
N ASN A 224 -10.93 -19.78 6.32
CA ASN A 224 -9.98 -20.89 6.28
C ASN A 224 -8.61 -20.39 6.76
N MET A 225 -8.26 -20.72 7.99
CA MET A 225 -6.99 -20.33 8.60
C MET A 225 -5.79 -21.11 8.02
N GLU A 226 -6.01 -22.27 7.42
CA GLU A 226 -4.93 -23.08 6.81
C GLU A 226 -4.47 -22.46 5.49
N THR A 227 -5.40 -22.02 4.66
CA THR A 227 -5.09 -21.29 3.43
C THR A 227 -4.83 -19.78 3.70
N GLY A 228 -5.19 -19.31 4.88
CA GLY A 228 -5.09 -17.90 5.27
C GLY A 228 -6.13 -16.99 4.61
N THR A 229 -7.17 -17.57 4.00
CA THR A 229 -8.33 -16.82 3.47
C THR A 229 -9.27 -16.49 4.62
N THR A 230 -9.41 -15.21 4.92
CA THR A 230 -10.20 -14.75 6.07
C THR A 230 -11.22 -13.72 5.65
N MET A 231 -12.41 -13.80 6.25
CA MET A 231 -13.48 -12.83 6.09
C MET A 231 -13.88 -12.26 7.45
N ASN A 232 -14.12 -10.96 7.49
CA ASN A 232 -14.60 -10.27 8.68
C ASN A 232 -15.78 -9.38 8.34
N VAL A 233 -16.93 -9.64 8.97
CA VAL A 233 -18.08 -8.72 8.94
C VAL A 233 -17.80 -7.64 9.96
N GLY A 234 -17.19 -6.53 9.53
CA GLY A 234 -16.70 -5.49 10.43
C GLY A 234 -17.72 -4.43 10.81
N VAL A 235 -18.73 -4.22 9.97
CA VAL A 235 -19.80 -3.24 10.21
C VAL A 235 -21.15 -3.84 9.82
N VAL A 236 -22.15 -3.64 10.66
CA VAL A 236 -23.55 -3.95 10.36
C VAL A 236 -24.45 -2.80 10.80
N GLN A 237 -25.52 -2.57 10.03
CA GLN A 237 -26.58 -1.62 10.37
C GLN A 237 -27.91 -2.09 9.82
N GLY A 238 -29.04 -1.70 10.45
CA GLY A 238 -30.37 -2.04 9.96
C GLY A 238 -31.47 -1.80 10.98
N GLY A 239 -32.71 -1.84 10.49
CA GLY A 239 -33.91 -1.59 11.27
C GLY A 239 -34.14 -0.13 11.62
N THR A 240 -35.37 0.20 11.98
CA THR A 240 -35.83 1.57 12.32
C THR A 240 -36.53 1.67 13.67
N GLY A 241 -37.04 0.55 14.20
CA GLY A 241 -37.75 0.54 15.47
C GLY A 241 -38.02 -0.89 15.96
N VAL A 242 -38.10 -1.07 17.28
CA VAL A 242 -38.25 -2.38 17.94
C VAL A 242 -39.57 -3.06 17.63
N ASN A 243 -40.58 -2.32 17.24
CA ASN A 243 -41.95 -2.83 16.93
C ASN A 243 -42.22 -2.93 15.41
N VAL A 244 -41.16 -2.80 14.58
CA VAL A 244 -41.24 -2.91 13.12
C VAL A 244 -40.36 -4.06 12.67
N VAL A 245 -40.86 -4.98 11.82
CA VAL A 245 -40.03 -5.96 11.11
C VAL A 245 -39.11 -5.19 10.16
N PRO A 246 -37.76 -5.31 10.28
CA PRO A 246 -36.84 -4.50 9.50
C PRO A 246 -36.87 -4.91 8.03
N ASP A 247 -37.11 -3.95 7.15
CA ASP A 247 -37.09 -4.10 5.70
C ASP A 247 -35.74 -3.76 5.06
N PHE A 248 -34.77 -3.26 5.85
CA PHE A 248 -33.43 -2.92 5.43
C PHE A 248 -32.39 -3.37 6.44
N ALA A 249 -31.28 -3.92 5.93
CA ALA A 249 -30.03 -4.10 6.67
C ALA A 249 -28.83 -4.03 5.70
N GLU A 250 -27.66 -3.77 6.24
CA GLU A 250 -26.41 -3.70 5.49
C GLU A 250 -25.26 -4.30 6.30
N ALA A 251 -24.32 -4.96 5.60
CA ALA A 251 -23.05 -5.40 6.15
C ALA A 251 -21.89 -4.92 5.29
N ILE A 252 -20.76 -4.55 5.94
CA ILE A 252 -19.48 -4.31 5.29
C ILE A 252 -18.52 -5.41 5.70
N VAL A 253 -17.94 -6.08 4.68
CA VAL A 253 -17.11 -7.27 4.86
C VAL A 253 -15.72 -7.02 4.29
N ASP A 254 -14.68 -7.32 5.08
CA ASP A 254 -13.27 -7.38 4.65
C ASP A 254 -12.91 -8.83 4.32
N LEU A 255 -12.33 -9.05 3.14
CA LEU A 255 -11.79 -10.33 2.69
C LEU A 255 -10.28 -10.21 2.55
N ARG A 256 -9.51 -11.18 3.09
CA ARG A 256 -8.06 -11.32 2.91
C ARG A 256 -7.73 -12.70 2.37
N PHE A 257 -6.76 -12.78 1.44
CA PHE A 257 -6.41 -14.01 0.74
C PHE A 257 -4.95 -13.99 0.27
N TRP A 258 -4.35 -15.18 0.10
CA TRP A 258 -3.02 -15.34 -0.47
C TRP A 258 -3.02 -15.63 -1.98
N ARG A 259 -4.15 -16.05 -2.55
CA ARG A 259 -4.28 -16.39 -3.97
C ARG A 259 -5.55 -15.76 -4.55
N ASN A 260 -5.42 -15.20 -5.75
CA ASN A 260 -6.53 -14.50 -6.41
C ASN A 260 -7.71 -15.45 -6.74
N GLU A 261 -7.42 -16.72 -6.97
CA GLU A 261 -8.45 -17.76 -7.21
C GLU A 261 -9.35 -17.97 -5.98
N GLU A 262 -8.79 -17.84 -4.77
CA GLU A 262 -9.56 -17.91 -3.52
C GLU A 262 -10.53 -16.73 -3.41
N ALA A 263 -10.07 -15.54 -3.77
CA ALA A 263 -10.93 -14.35 -3.78
C ALA A 263 -12.07 -14.47 -4.80
N GLN A 264 -11.79 -15.06 -5.96
CA GLN A 264 -12.82 -15.31 -6.96
C GLN A 264 -13.84 -16.34 -6.47
N ALA A 265 -13.39 -17.44 -5.86
CA ALA A 265 -14.27 -18.45 -5.28
C ALA A 265 -15.18 -17.86 -4.19
N VAL A 266 -14.65 -16.97 -3.34
CA VAL A 266 -15.47 -16.26 -2.35
C VAL A 266 -16.49 -15.34 -3.04
N HIS A 267 -16.07 -14.58 -4.06
CA HIS A 267 -16.98 -13.71 -4.81
C HIS A 267 -18.14 -14.50 -5.44
N ASP A 268 -17.83 -15.62 -6.07
CA ASP A 268 -18.83 -16.50 -6.69
C ASP A 268 -19.79 -17.06 -5.63
N ARG A 269 -19.26 -17.44 -4.46
CA ARG A 269 -20.07 -17.92 -3.33
C ARG A 269 -21.02 -16.85 -2.79
N LEU A 270 -20.52 -15.60 -2.58
CA LEU A 270 -21.37 -14.50 -2.15
C LEU A 270 -22.45 -14.17 -3.19
N THR A 271 -22.11 -14.23 -4.47
CA THR A 271 -23.06 -14.03 -5.57
C THR A 271 -24.13 -15.13 -5.60
N PHE A 272 -23.72 -16.40 -5.41
CA PHE A 272 -24.65 -17.52 -5.28
C PHE A 272 -25.62 -17.33 -4.11
N MET A 273 -25.12 -16.94 -2.94
CA MET A 273 -25.94 -16.69 -1.77
C MET A 273 -26.94 -15.54 -2.01
N ALA A 274 -26.54 -14.48 -2.70
CA ALA A 274 -27.42 -13.35 -3.03
C ALA A 274 -28.60 -13.79 -3.94
N ASN A 275 -28.34 -14.72 -4.85
CA ASN A 275 -29.38 -15.29 -5.72
C ASN A 275 -30.25 -16.37 -5.02
N ASN A 276 -29.84 -16.84 -3.84
CA ASN A 276 -30.52 -17.87 -3.07
C ASN A 276 -30.64 -17.44 -1.59
N PRO A 277 -31.43 -16.39 -1.28
CA PRO A 277 -31.56 -15.87 0.07
C PRO A 277 -32.14 -16.93 1.02
N PHE A 278 -31.75 -16.89 2.29
CA PHE A 278 -32.26 -17.79 3.33
C PHE A 278 -33.74 -17.56 3.61
N LEU A 279 -34.22 -16.31 3.58
CA LEU A 279 -35.59 -15.95 3.76
C LEU A 279 -36.29 -15.76 2.42
N ALA A 280 -37.34 -16.53 2.17
CA ALA A 280 -38.17 -16.36 0.98
C ALA A 280 -38.69 -14.93 0.86
N GLY A 281 -38.50 -14.30 -0.29
CA GLY A 281 -38.92 -12.93 -0.58
C GLY A 281 -37.95 -11.84 -0.11
N CYS A 282 -36.85 -12.18 0.54
CA CYS A 282 -35.75 -11.25 0.76
C CYS A 282 -34.96 -11.06 -0.56
N ARG A 283 -34.49 -9.84 -0.84
CA ARG A 283 -33.57 -9.52 -1.95
C ARG A 283 -32.24 -9.09 -1.37
N VAL A 284 -31.18 -9.71 -1.87
CA VAL A 284 -29.82 -9.41 -1.41
C VAL A 284 -28.97 -8.89 -2.58
N GLU A 285 -28.23 -7.83 -2.33
CA GLU A 285 -27.28 -7.23 -3.28
C GLU A 285 -25.86 -7.33 -2.73
N VAL A 286 -24.92 -7.80 -3.57
CA VAL A 286 -23.50 -7.89 -3.25
C VAL A 286 -22.73 -6.94 -4.17
N ALA A 287 -22.09 -5.94 -3.59
CA ALA A 287 -21.23 -5.00 -4.32
C ALA A 287 -19.80 -5.09 -3.80
N ARG A 288 -18.86 -5.48 -4.68
CA ARG A 288 -17.41 -5.41 -4.38
C ARG A 288 -16.96 -3.95 -4.54
N GLN A 289 -16.63 -3.31 -3.41
CA GLN A 289 -16.25 -1.90 -3.36
C GLN A 289 -14.79 -1.65 -3.71
N SER A 290 -13.91 -2.61 -3.34
CA SER A 290 -12.48 -2.55 -3.67
C SER A 290 -11.93 -3.94 -3.87
N PHE A 291 -10.82 -4.00 -4.61
CA PHE A 291 -10.04 -5.22 -4.82
C PHE A 291 -8.56 -4.87 -5.01
N LYS A 292 -7.70 -5.41 -4.17
CA LYS A 292 -6.25 -5.38 -4.32
C LYS A 292 -5.80 -6.85 -4.47
N PRO A 293 -5.17 -7.26 -5.58
CA PRO A 293 -4.78 -8.66 -5.80
C PRO A 293 -3.73 -9.11 -4.78
N ALA A 294 -3.50 -10.40 -4.64
CA ALA A 294 -2.40 -10.93 -3.84
C ALA A 294 -1.06 -10.74 -4.58
N MET A 295 -0.01 -10.46 -3.84
CA MET A 295 1.38 -10.50 -4.30
C MET A 295 1.99 -11.82 -3.88
N ARG A 296 2.43 -12.63 -4.85
CA ARG A 296 3.14 -13.90 -4.62
C ARG A 296 4.38 -13.98 -5.51
N PRO A 297 5.51 -14.51 -5.03
CA PRO A 297 6.69 -14.71 -5.85
C PRO A 297 6.38 -15.61 -7.06
N SER A 298 6.93 -15.25 -8.22
CA SER A 298 7.06 -16.09 -9.41
C SER A 298 8.53 -16.51 -9.57
N GLY A 299 8.85 -17.35 -10.56
CA GLY A 299 10.24 -17.73 -10.81
C GLY A 299 11.18 -16.55 -11.05
N ASP A 300 10.70 -15.51 -11.77
CA ASP A 300 11.49 -14.29 -11.99
C ASP A 300 11.63 -13.46 -10.69
N THR A 301 10.62 -13.47 -9.82
CA THR A 301 10.70 -12.85 -8.50
C THR A 301 11.70 -13.58 -7.62
N GLU A 302 11.78 -14.91 -7.67
CA GLU A 302 12.77 -15.71 -6.92
C GLU A 302 14.21 -15.38 -7.38
N ALA A 303 14.43 -15.18 -8.68
CA ALA A 303 15.72 -14.71 -9.19
C ALA A 303 16.09 -13.32 -8.67
N LEU A 304 15.12 -12.41 -8.60
CA LEU A 304 15.31 -11.08 -8.01
C LEU A 304 15.59 -11.18 -6.50
N MET A 305 14.89 -12.05 -5.76
CA MET A 305 15.16 -12.31 -4.34
C MET A 305 16.60 -12.78 -4.12
N ALA A 306 17.08 -13.72 -4.91
CA ALA A 306 18.47 -14.21 -4.84
C ALA A 306 19.50 -13.11 -5.11
N LEU A 307 19.22 -12.19 -6.04
CA LEU A 307 20.05 -11.01 -6.31
C LEU A 307 20.10 -10.07 -5.09
N VAL A 308 18.95 -9.80 -4.48
CA VAL A 308 18.83 -8.94 -3.28
C VAL A 308 19.53 -9.58 -2.09
N GLU A 309 19.41 -10.88 -1.89
CA GLU A 309 20.15 -11.61 -0.83
C GLU A 309 21.67 -11.52 -1.03
N ALA A 310 22.14 -11.66 -2.28
CA ALA A 310 23.55 -11.49 -2.59
C ALA A 310 24.02 -10.05 -2.26
N ALA A 311 23.22 -9.04 -2.59
CA ALA A 311 23.50 -7.65 -2.23
C ALA A 311 23.56 -7.44 -0.71
N GLY A 312 22.61 -8.03 0.03
CA GLY A 312 22.59 -7.96 1.50
C GLY A 312 23.81 -8.59 2.15
N ARG A 313 24.24 -9.75 1.66
CA ARG A 313 25.49 -10.40 2.15
C ARG A 313 26.73 -9.54 1.88
N GLU A 314 26.83 -8.94 0.71
CA GLU A 314 27.97 -8.08 0.35
C GLU A 314 28.02 -6.80 1.17
N GLU A 315 26.89 -6.21 1.51
CA GLU A 315 26.82 -5.00 2.33
C GLU A 315 26.80 -5.27 3.84
N GLY A 316 26.75 -6.54 4.26
CA GLY A 316 26.62 -6.90 5.67
C GLY A 316 25.29 -6.45 6.30
N VAL A 317 24.22 -6.41 5.49
CA VAL A 317 22.86 -6.07 5.92
C VAL A 317 22.03 -7.36 5.97
N PRO A 318 21.90 -7.99 7.15
CA PRO A 318 21.11 -9.19 7.30
C PRO A 318 19.61 -8.88 7.22
N PHE A 319 18.87 -9.75 6.56
CA PHE A 319 17.40 -9.75 6.55
C PHE A 319 16.89 -11.15 6.19
N THR A 320 15.60 -11.38 6.43
CA THR A 320 14.85 -12.52 5.90
C THR A 320 13.69 -12.06 5.04
N TRP A 321 12.98 -13.00 4.41
CA TRP A 321 11.78 -12.69 3.66
C TRP A 321 10.54 -12.92 4.50
N LEU A 322 9.66 -11.94 4.52
CA LEU A 322 8.40 -11.98 5.24
C LEU A 322 7.21 -12.01 4.28
N GLU A 323 6.20 -12.78 4.64
CA GLU A 323 4.87 -12.71 4.05
C GLU A 323 3.99 -11.78 4.91
N ALA A 324 3.48 -10.69 4.33
CA ALA A 324 2.73 -9.66 5.05
C ALA A 324 1.22 -9.78 4.86
N GLY A 325 0.45 -9.58 5.93
CA GLY A 325 -1.02 -9.58 5.89
C GLY A 325 -1.65 -8.31 5.29
N GLY A 326 -0.89 -7.20 5.25
CA GLY A 326 -1.31 -5.94 4.64
C GLY A 326 -0.85 -5.83 3.19
N GLY A 327 -1.64 -5.16 2.34
CA GLY A 327 -1.28 -4.89 0.95
C GLY A 327 -0.46 -3.59 0.81
N SER A 328 0.17 -3.42 -0.36
CA SER A 328 0.79 -2.18 -0.84
C SER A 328 0.64 -2.10 -2.37
N ASP A 329 1.26 -1.12 -3.01
CA ASP A 329 1.28 -1.03 -4.48
C ASP A 329 2.05 -2.18 -5.15
N ALA A 330 2.95 -2.86 -4.42
CA ALA A 330 3.59 -4.08 -4.89
C ALA A 330 2.60 -5.18 -5.31
N ASN A 331 1.42 -5.20 -4.72
CA ASN A 331 0.35 -6.12 -5.09
C ASN A 331 -0.10 -5.93 -6.54
N PHE A 332 -0.25 -4.68 -6.98
CA PHE A 332 -0.69 -4.36 -8.35
C PHE A 332 0.39 -4.69 -9.38
N THR A 333 1.64 -4.34 -9.09
CA THR A 333 2.76 -4.56 -10.01
C THR A 333 3.09 -6.04 -10.15
N ALA A 334 3.06 -6.80 -9.04
CA ALA A 334 3.21 -8.26 -9.07
C ALA A 334 2.08 -8.95 -9.83
N ALA A 335 0.82 -8.53 -9.63
CA ALA A 335 -0.33 -9.07 -10.36
C ALA A 335 -0.28 -8.74 -11.87
N ALA A 336 0.45 -7.71 -12.27
CA ALA A 336 0.72 -7.39 -13.67
C ALA A 336 1.77 -8.32 -14.31
N GLY A 337 2.32 -9.28 -13.55
CA GLY A 337 3.34 -10.24 -14.01
C GLY A 337 4.77 -9.71 -13.94
N VAL A 338 5.01 -8.59 -13.25
CA VAL A 338 6.34 -7.98 -13.11
C VAL A 338 6.96 -8.43 -11.79
N PRO A 339 8.23 -8.92 -11.77
CA PRO A 339 8.93 -9.25 -10.53
C PRO A 339 8.93 -8.07 -9.57
N SER A 340 8.25 -8.21 -8.42
CA SER A 340 8.05 -7.13 -7.46
C SER A 340 8.45 -7.57 -6.06
N LEU A 341 9.21 -6.73 -5.36
CA LEU A 341 9.60 -6.91 -3.96
C LEU A 341 9.33 -5.62 -3.18
N ASP A 342 9.17 -5.76 -1.86
CA ASP A 342 8.73 -4.65 -1.04
C ASP A 342 9.51 -4.57 0.30
N GLY A 343 9.32 -3.48 1.06
CA GLY A 343 10.02 -3.26 2.32
C GLY A 343 11.43 -2.71 2.17
N PHE A 344 11.73 -2.00 1.07
CA PHE A 344 13.07 -1.43 0.82
C PHE A 344 13.35 -0.14 1.61
N GLY A 345 12.33 0.45 2.23
CA GLY A 345 12.50 1.59 3.13
C GLY A 345 13.24 1.24 4.43
N PRO A 346 13.58 2.23 5.24
CA PRO A 346 14.13 2.05 6.58
C PRO A 346 13.16 1.28 7.50
N MET A 347 13.71 0.72 8.59
CA MET A 347 12.93 -0.04 9.57
C MET A 347 12.05 0.87 10.40
N GLY A 348 10.83 0.47 10.62
CA GLY A 348 9.90 1.21 11.45
C GLY A 348 8.68 0.38 11.87
N GLY A 349 7.76 1.03 12.55
CA GLY A 349 6.56 0.37 13.05
C GLY A 349 5.55 1.35 13.62
N GLY A 350 4.48 0.81 14.21
CA GLY A 350 3.40 1.63 14.75
C GLY A 350 2.57 2.32 13.66
N PHE A 351 2.59 1.81 12.42
CA PHE A 351 1.91 2.37 11.26
C PHE A 351 0.45 2.71 11.56
N HIS A 352 -0.06 3.78 10.94
CA HIS A 352 -1.43 4.26 11.08
C HIS A 352 -1.83 4.65 12.50
N SER A 353 -0.86 4.89 13.40
CA SER A 353 -1.12 5.28 14.79
C SER A 353 -0.24 6.46 15.24
N GLU A 354 -0.54 6.99 16.41
CA GLU A 354 0.29 8.03 17.04
C GLU A 354 1.67 7.52 17.52
N ALA A 355 1.81 6.20 17.60
CA ALA A 355 3.06 5.53 17.99
C ALA A 355 3.95 5.18 16.78
N GLU A 356 3.66 5.72 15.59
CA GLU A 356 4.50 5.52 14.42
C GLU A 356 5.93 6.00 14.66
N PHE A 357 6.91 5.12 14.36
CA PHE A 357 8.32 5.40 14.56
C PHE A 357 9.20 4.86 13.42
N LEU A 358 10.36 5.48 13.26
CA LEU A 358 11.44 5.12 12.36
C LEU A 358 12.69 4.81 13.19
N LEU A 359 13.39 3.70 12.90
CA LEU A 359 14.69 3.37 13.52
C LEU A 359 15.83 4.04 12.76
N LEU A 360 16.55 4.97 13.43
CA LEU A 360 17.54 5.83 12.80
C LEU A 360 18.77 5.07 12.31
N ASP A 361 19.22 4.07 13.04
CA ASP A 361 20.36 3.22 12.69
C ASP A 361 20.09 2.29 11.51
N SER A 362 18.83 2.17 11.08
CA SER A 362 18.44 1.38 9.90
C SER A 362 18.58 2.15 8.58
N ILE A 363 18.63 3.47 8.61
CA ILE A 363 18.54 4.32 7.42
C ILE A 363 19.72 4.07 6.48
N GLU A 364 20.95 4.27 6.96
CA GLU A 364 22.15 4.09 6.14
C GLU A 364 22.31 2.66 5.60
N PRO A 365 22.12 1.58 6.40
CA PRO A 365 22.16 0.21 5.88
C PRO A 365 21.15 -0.03 4.75
N ARG A 366 19.93 0.52 4.84
CA ARG A 366 18.91 0.39 3.79
C ARG A 366 19.28 1.13 2.51
N ILE A 367 19.82 2.33 2.61
CA ILE A 367 20.36 3.08 1.48
C ILE A 367 21.49 2.29 0.80
N ARG A 368 22.43 1.71 1.57
CA ARG A 368 23.52 0.90 1.02
C ARG A 368 23.00 -0.37 0.34
N LEU A 369 22.03 -1.07 0.96
CA LEU A 369 21.40 -2.25 0.36
C LEU A 369 20.79 -1.89 -1.00
N LEU A 370 19.96 -0.84 -1.07
CA LEU A 370 19.34 -0.42 -2.32
C LEU A 370 20.38 -0.05 -3.38
N LYS A 371 21.43 0.70 -3.01
CA LYS A 371 22.54 1.02 -3.92
C LYS A 371 23.20 -0.23 -4.48
N ARG A 372 23.42 -1.25 -3.63
CA ARG A 372 24.05 -2.51 -4.06
C ARG A 372 23.15 -3.30 -5.00
N VAL A 373 21.84 -3.35 -4.70
CA VAL A 373 20.85 -3.99 -5.58
C VAL A 373 20.84 -3.31 -6.95
N LEU A 374 20.76 -1.98 -7.00
CA LEU A 374 20.82 -1.21 -8.25
C LEU A 374 22.12 -1.46 -9.01
N GLY A 375 23.25 -1.55 -8.31
CA GLY A 375 24.54 -1.88 -8.92
C GLY A 375 24.57 -3.28 -9.56
N LYS A 376 23.86 -4.25 -8.98
CA LYS A 376 23.74 -5.62 -9.54
C LYS A 376 22.75 -5.71 -10.70
N LEU A 377 21.77 -4.82 -10.77
CA LEU A 377 20.82 -4.71 -11.89
C LEU A 377 21.45 -4.01 -13.11
N ALA A 378 22.46 -3.18 -12.91
CA ALA A 378 23.19 -2.52 -14.00
C ALA A 378 24.03 -3.56 -14.79
N LYS A 379 23.60 -3.87 -16.01
CA LYS A 379 24.26 -4.82 -16.93
C LYS A 379 25.39 -4.18 -17.75
#